data_d4e51ffaad3b6a6714267245ef2716a5
#
_entry.id   d4e51ffaad3b6a6714267245ef2716a5
#
_cell.length_a   1.000
_cell.length_b   1.000
_cell.length_c   1.000
_cell.angle_alpha   90.00
_cell.angle_beta   90.00
_cell.angle_gamma   90.00
#
_symmetry.space_group_name_H-M   'P 1'
#
loop_
_entity.id
_entity.type
_entity.pdbx_description
1 polymer ?
#
loop_
_entity_poly.entity_id
_entity_poly.type
_entity_poly.pdbx_seq_one_letter_code
_entity_poly.pdbx_strand_id
1 'polypeptide(L)'
;MKKMLIAALCLLTLSGSAMAAQNVPEELQMSGTVTENTGSMITVKNSNKPFDSVALHITDNTYILQSGTGYYLSANDVKKDGHVSAWYGPALTRSLPPQGKADAIISGPEDSRPTFTYFNIGKVEPREDGSVRVLNVNETQYVTLLPEVYPEAAELKPGDKMLLWYEISTLSLPSQATATKAVLLQQGLADINISTTAGVIALNGKELADVKIVNKNNTLYVPLRAVAEALGYTVTWNQDAQTAVVYDGPRSAVCTINSNEYGKQRMRIKLQYKPELIDGVTMVPVEMLDYVMGYSVKVSAAHI
;
A
#
# COMPACT_ATOMS: atom_id res chain seq x y z
N MET A 1 -29.00 3.44 85.20
CA MET A 1 -28.35 4.47 84.30
C MET A 1 -27.42 3.74 83.35
N LYS A 2 -27.93 3.40 82.17
CA LYS A 2 -27.12 2.74 81.11
C LYS A 2 -26.67 3.78 80.12
N LYS A 3 -25.36 3.94 80.00
CA LYS A 3 -24.75 4.82 78.98
C LYS A 3 -24.70 4.07 77.65
N MET A 4 -25.44 4.54 76.64
CA MET A 4 -25.31 4.08 75.25
C MET A 4 -24.13 4.76 74.59
N LEU A 5 -23.16 3.97 74.15
CA LEU A 5 -22.04 4.42 73.32
C LEU A 5 -22.48 4.30 71.85
N ILE A 6 -22.59 5.40 71.13
CA ILE A 6 -22.85 5.43 69.70
C ILE A 6 -21.48 5.44 68.99
N ALA A 7 -21.14 4.32 68.37
CA ALA A 7 -19.96 4.24 67.49
C ALA A 7 -20.36 4.78 66.12
N ALA A 8 -19.80 5.92 65.71
CA ALA A 8 -19.94 6.44 64.37
C ALA A 8 -18.97 5.69 63.45
N LEU A 9 -19.52 4.93 62.53
CA LEU A 9 -18.79 4.23 61.46
C LEU A 9 -18.56 5.22 60.31
N CYS A 10 -17.36 5.78 60.19
CA CYS A 10 -16.94 6.55 59.02
C CYS A 10 -16.69 5.58 57.82
N LEU A 11 -17.63 5.52 56.88
CA LEU A 11 -17.39 4.92 55.57
C LEU A 11 -16.48 5.90 54.78
N LEU A 12 -15.21 5.54 54.64
CA LEU A 12 -14.34 6.13 53.61
C LEU A 12 -14.73 5.53 52.27
N THR A 13 -15.47 6.27 51.47
CA THR A 13 -15.63 5.97 50.05
C THR A 13 -14.31 6.31 49.32
N LEU A 14 -13.49 5.31 49.02
CA LEU A 14 -12.44 5.48 48.03
C LEU A 14 -13.10 5.70 46.65
N SER A 15 -13.20 6.97 46.24
CA SER A 15 -13.44 7.32 44.86
C SER A 15 -12.17 6.98 44.07
N GLY A 16 -12.09 5.75 43.59
CA GLY A 16 -11.09 5.38 42.61
C GLY A 16 -11.32 6.21 41.35
N SER A 17 -10.49 7.19 41.11
CA SER A 17 -10.40 7.84 39.82
C SER A 17 -9.94 6.76 38.83
N ALA A 18 -10.87 6.26 38.00
CA ALA A 18 -10.50 5.46 36.83
C ALA A 18 -9.65 6.39 35.94
N MET A 19 -8.33 6.22 36.00
CA MET A 19 -7.47 6.81 34.97
C MET A 19 -7.93 6.17 33.67
N ALA A 20 -8.50 6.99 32.79
CA ALA A 20 -8.74 6.58 31.41
C ALA A 20 -7.40 6.08 30.86
N ALA A 21 -7.35 4.79 30.50
CA ALA A 21 -6.19 4.27 29.79
C ALA A 21 -6.01 5.15 28.57
N GLN A 22 -4.88 5.85 28.47
CA GLN A 22 -4.54 6.56 27.26
C GLN A 22 -4.40 5.46 26.18
N ASN A 23 -5.30 5.47 25.21
CA ASN A 23 -5.19 4.59 24.05
C ASN A 23 -3.91 5.00 23.31
N VAL A 24 -2.85 4.20 23.48
CA VAL A 24 -1.64 4.33 22.67
C VAL A 24 -2.04 3.96 21.24
N PRO A 25 -1.80 4.84 20.25
CA PRO A 25 -2.08 4.49 18.86
C PRO A 25 -1.37 3.20 18.48
N GLU A 26 -2.03 2.32 17.76
CA GLU A 26 -1.41 1.09 17.25
C GLU A 26 -0.39 1.39 16.15
N GLU A 27 -0.58 2.50 15.47
CA GLU A 27 0.27 2.94 14.36
C GLU A 27 0.51 4.45 14.44
N LEU A 28 1.75 4.86 14.20
CA LEU A 28 2.18 6.25 14.11
C LEU A 28 2.47 6.60 12.65
N GLN A 29 2.28 7.86 12.29
CA GLN A 29 2.62 8.40 10.98
C GLN A 29 3.56 9.59 11.12
N MET A 30 4.53 9.68 10.21
CA MET A 30 5.40 10.83 10.04
C MET A 30 5.61 11.12 8.56
N SER A 31 5.52 12.39 8.18
CA SER A 31 5.94 12.88 6.86
C SER A 31 7.14 13.80 7.01
N GLY A 32 8.10 13.69 6.11
CA GLY A 32 9.30 14.51 6.17
C GLY A 32 10.36 14.14 5.14
N THR A 33 11.53 14.69 5.33
CA THR A 33 12.67 14.51 4.42
C THR A 33 13.58 13.38 4.91
N VAL A 34 14.05 12.55 3.99
CA VAL A 34 15.04 11.51 4.26
C VAL A 34 16.41 12.15 4.48
N THR A 35 16.96 12.03 5.68
CA THR A 35 18.30 12.55 6.01
C THR A 35 19.38 11.51 5.81
N GLU A 36 19.03 10.24 5.98
CA GLU A 36 19.96 9.11 5.81
C GLU A 36 19.19 7.89 5.28
N ASN A 37 19.84 7.12 4.40
CA ASN A 37 19.35 5.85 3.91
C ASN A 37 20.53 4.88 3.77
N THR A 38 20.52 3.79 4.52
CA THR A 38 21.53 2.72 4.51
C THR A 38 21.08 1.48 3.75
N GLY A 39 19.87 1.49 3.17
CA GLY A 39 19.24 0.32 2.57
C GLY A 39 18.49 -0.58 3.56
N SER A 40 18.94 -0.66 4.81
CA SER A 40 18.26 -1.39 5.90
C SER A 40 17.59 -0.48 6.93
N MET A 41 17.88 0.81 6.87
CA MET A 41 17.34 1.82 7.77
C MET A 41 17.23 3.16 7.03
N ILE A 42 16.10 3.84 7.22
CA ILE A 42 15.86 5.19 6.69
C ILE A 42 15.58 6.12 7.86
N THR A 43 16.32 7.23 7.93
CA THR A 43 16.10 8.28 8.91
C THR A 43 15.26 9.39 8.27
N VAL A 44 14.10 9.63 8.82
CA VAL A 44 13.15 10.66 8.37
C VAL A 44 13.15 11.81 9.36
N LYS A 45 13.31 13.03 8.85
CA LYS A 45 13.20 14.27 9.60
C LYS A 45 11.89 14.96 9.28
N ASN A 46 11.06 15.18 10.31
CA ASN A 46 9.78 15.85 10.16
C ASN A 46 9.99 17.38 9.98
N SER A 47 9.33 17.98 9.02
CA SER A 47 9.41 19.43 8.77
C SER A 47 8.71 20.29 9.82
N ASN A 48 7.80 19.71 10.61
CA ASN A 48 6.84 20.45 11.41
C ASN A 48 7.00 20.37 12.94
N LYS A 49 8.01 19.66 13.47
CA LYS A 49 8.21 19.50 14.92
C LYS A 49 9.69 19.41 15.32
N PRO A 50 10.10 20.00 16.45
CA PRO A 50 11.53 20.12 16.84
C PRO A 50 12.24 18.84 17.32
N PHE A 51 11.55 17.69 17.46
CA PHE A 51 12.17 16.42 17.89
C PHE A 51 12.18 15.33 16.84
N ASP A 52 12.52 15.56 15.83
CA ASP A 52 11.89 15.47 14.58
C ASP A 52 12.58 14.56 13.61
N SER A 53 13.31 13.58 14.10
CA SER A 53 13.86 12.49 13.30
C SER A 53 13.55 11.17 13.96
N VAL A 54 13.10 10.22 13.16
CA VAL A 54 12.99 8.80 13.54
C VAL A 54 13.81 7.98 12.56
N ALA A 55 14.59 7.05 13.07
CA ALA A 55 15.28 6.08 12.26
C ALA A 55 14.44 4.80 12.18
N LEU A 56 14.02 4.44 10.98
CA LEU A 56 13.09 3.35 10.72
C LEU A 56 13.81 2.18 10.07
N HIS A 57 13.86 1.05 10.78
CA HIS A 57 14.38 -0.20 10.26
C HIS A 57 13.44 -0.77 9.21
N ILE A 58 14.02 -1.15 8.09
CA ILE A 58 13.35 -1.83 6.98
C ILE A 58 13.50 -3.34 7.20
N THR A 59 12.42 -4.06 7.06
CA THR A 59 12.35 -5.52 7.15
C THR A 59 11.63 -6.06 5.93
N ASP A 60 11.62 -7.38 5.74
CA ASP A 60 10.88 -8.04 4.66
C ASP A 60 9.37 -7.76 4.70
N ASN A 61 8.88 -7.29 5.84
CA ASN A 61 7.48 -6.91 6.05
C ASN A 61 7.22 -5.41 5.84
N THR A 62 8.20 -4.62 5.45
CA THR A 62 8.04 -3.19 5.21
C THR A 62 7.60 -2.94 3.78
N TYR A 63 6.49 -2.25 3.60
CA TYR A 63 6.05 -1.79 2.28
C TYR A 63 6.79 -0.51 1.91
N ILE A 64 7.49 -0.51 0.79
CA ILE A 64 8.13 0.71 0.25
C ILE A 64 7.50 0.99 -1.10
N LEU A 65 6.83 2.13 -1.23
CA LEU A 65 5.94 2.42 -2.35
C LEU A 65 6.19 3.83 -2.91
N GLN A 66 5.86 4.02 -4.18
CA GLN A 66 5.80 5.32 -4.82
C GLN A 66 4.38 5.91 -4.68
N SER A 67 4.26 7.17 -4.24
CA SER A 67 2.98 7.81 -3.92
C SER A 67 2.02 7.93 -5.10
N GLY A 68 2.51 8.25 -6.29
CA GLY A 68 1.67 8.49 -7.47
C GLY A 68 1.13 7.20 -8.09
N THR A 69 1.97 6.19 -8.20
CA THR A 69 1.64 4.92 -8.87
C THR A 69 1.23 3.81 -7.91
N GLY A 70 1.77 3.80 -6.69
CA GLY A 70 1.67 2.69 -5.75
C GLY A 70 2.63 1.54 -6.05
N TYR A 71 3.58 1.73 -6.97
CA TYR A 71 4.58 0.71 -7.27
C TYR A 71 5.50 0.49 -6.08
N TYR A 72 5.88 -0.77 -5.87
CA TYR A 72 6.87 -1.13 -4.89
C TYR A 72 8.25 -0.63 -5.31
N LEU A 73 8.97 -0.11 -4.35
CA LEU A 73 10.35 0.35 -4.50
C LEU A 73 11.27 -0.51 -3.64
N SER A 74 12.54 -0.60 -4.02
CA SER A 74 13.55 -1.08 -3.08
C SER A 74 13.91 0.02 -2.08
N ALA A 75 14.47 -0.38 -0.93
CA ALA A 75 14.95 0.59 0.05
C ALA A 75 15.97 1.57 -0.54
N ASN A 76 16.82 1.10 -1.48
CA ASN A 76 17.86 1.92 -2.11
C ASN A 76 17.29 2.97 -3.09
N ASP A 77 16.03 2.80 -3.54
CA ASP A 77 15.38 3.76 -4.44
C ASP A 77 14.82 4.98 -3.69
N VAL A 78 14.72 4.91 -2.37
CA VAL A 78 14.31 6.04 -1.52
C VAL A 78 15.48 7.01 -1.39
N LYS A 79 15.39 8.15 -2.06
CA LYS A 79 16.49 9.10 -2.15
C LYS A 79 16.70 9.86 -0.84
N LYS A 80 17.99 10.09 -0.50
CA LYS A 80 18.35 11.12 0.47
C LYS A 80 17.86 12.48 -0.05
N ASP A 81 17.43 13.32 0.86
CA ASP A 81 16.80 14.63 0.62
C ASP A 81 15.44 14.55 -0.11
N GLY A 82 14.96 13.32 -0.42
CA GLY A 82 13.61 13.09 -0.90
C GLY A 82 12.57 13.14 0.22
N HIS A 83 11.31 13.46 -0.15
CA HIS A 83 10.19 13.46 0.80
C HIS A 83 9.57 12.07 0.88
N VAL A 84 9.21 11.65 2.10
CA VAL A 84 8.49 10.40 2.39
C VAL A 84 7.40 10.60 3.43
N SER A 85 6.37 9.79 3.35
CA SER A 85 5.44 9.53 4.44
C SER A 85 5.70 8.11 4.95
N ALA A 86 5.89 7.97 6.26
CA ALA A 86 6.22 6.71 6.91
C ALA A 86 5.19 6.34 7.98
N TRP A 87 4.82 5.06 8.03
CA TRP A 87 3.98 4.47 9.07
C TRP A 87 4.80 3.43 9.83
N TYR A 88 4.65 3.43 11.15
CA TYR A 88 5.46 2.60 12.05
C TYR A 88 4.75 2.37 13.38
N GLY A 89 5.10 1.31 14.08
CA GLY A 89 4.54 1.01 15.40
C GLY A 89 5.00 1.99 16.49
N PRO A 90 4.26 2.08 17.62
CA PRO A 90 4.55 3.01 18.71
C PRO A 90 5.79 2.62 19.55
N ALA A 91 6.31 1.42 19.37
CA ALA A 91 7.48 0.93 20.11
C ALA A 91 8.76 1.56 19.54
N LEU A 92 9.24 2.64 20.15
CA LEU A 92 10.46 3.33 19.78
C LEU A 92 11.54 3.15 20.85
N THR A 93 12.81 3.10 20.43
CA THR A 93 13.96 3.14 21.35
C THR A 93 14.11 4.53 21.99
N ARG A 94 14.88 4.59 23.07
CA ARG A 94 15.23 5.87 23.74
C ARG A 94 16.53 6.48 23.19
N SER A 95 16.95 6.08 21.99
CA SER A 95 18.12 6.68 21.30
C SER A 95 17.77 8.04 20.68
N LEU A 96 18.77 8.74 20.17
CA LEU A 96 18.63 9.98 19.39
C LEU A 96 19.32 9.79 18.03
N PRO A 97 18.56 9.76 16.93
CA PRO A 97 17.11 9.73 16.87
C PRO A 97 16.52 8.44 17.46
N PRO A 98 15.26 8.44 17.89
CA PRO A 98 14.55 7.22 18.26
C PRO A 98 14.47 6.27 17.07
N GLN A 99 14.50 4.96 17.35
CA GLN A 99 14.47 3.93 16.32
C GLN A 99 13.21 3.08 16.47
N GLY A 100 12.60 2.74 15.34
CA GLY A 100 11.44 1.89 15.26
C GLY A 100 11.49 0.99 14.04
N LYS A 101 10.45 0.19 13.85
CA LYS A 101 10.27 -0.65 12.67
C LYS A 101 9.27 0.03 11.74
N ALA A 102 9.62 0.20 10.46
CA ALA A 102 8.70 0.70 9.46
C ALA A 102 7.67 -0.38 9.07
N ASP A 103 6.40 -0.01 9.03
CA ASP A 103 5.34 -0.79 8.40
C ASP A 103 5.20 -0.40 6.92
N ALA A 104 5.20 0.91 6.63
CA ALA A 104 5.22 1.41 5.27
C ALA A 104 6.05 2.69 5.14
N ILE A 105 6.71 2.86 3.99
CA ILE A 105 7.41 4.09 3.57
C ILE A 105 6.92 4.42 2.17
N ILE A 106 6.26 5.56 2.01
CA ILE A 106 5.74 6.01 0.72
C ILE A 106 6.55 7.21 0.26
N SER A 107 7.30 7.02 -0.84
CA SER A 107 8.16 8.05 -1.42
C SER A 107 7.38 8.87 -2.46
N GLY A 108 7.45 10.20 -2.35
CA GLY A 108 6.81 11.12 -3.29
C GLY A 108 6.74 12.54 -2.76
N PRO A 109 6.28 13.50 -3.56
CA PRO A 109 6.18 14.89 -3.15
C PRO A 109 5.22 15.08 -1.97
N GLU A 110 5.50 16.06 -1.11
CA GLU A 110 4.71 16.38 0.08
C GLU A 110 3.25 16.73 -0.28
N ASP A 111 3.08 17.51 -1.35
CA ASP A 111 1.76 17.98 -1.82
C ASP A 111 1.17 17.08 -2.92
N SER A 112 1.35 15.76 -2.81
CA SER A 112 0.78 14.82 -3.78
C SER A 112 -0.74 14.96 -3.88
N ARG A 113 -1.24 15.07 -5.10
CA ARG A 113 -2.68 15.03 -5.42
C ARG A 113 -2.93 13.94 -6.46
N PRO A 114 -3.92 13.06 -6.26
CA PRO A 114 -4.77 12.90 -5.06
C PRO A 114 -3.96 12.55 -3.80
N THR A 115 -4.53 12.86 -2.64
CA THR A 115 -3.94 12.48 -1.35
C THR A 115 -3.89 10.96 -1.23
N PHE A 116 -2.80 10.43 -0.71
CA PHE A 116 -2.65 9.00 -0.48
C PHE A 116 -2.48 8.69 1.01
N THR A 117 -2.83 7.47 1.38
CA THR A 117 -2.57 6.94 2.73
C THR A 117 -2.28 5.44 2.69
N TYR A 118 -1.30 5.00 3.46
CA TYR A 118 -1.22 3.61 3.88
C TYR A 118 -2.34 3.38 4.90
N PHE A 119 -3.05 2.29 4.76
CA PHE A 119 -4.26 2.03 5.52
C PHE A 119 -4.25 0.60 6.06
N ASN A 120 -4.00 0.47 7.33
CA ASN A 120 -4.11 -0.78 8.07
C ASN A 120 -5.55 -0.92 8.55
N ILE A 121 -6.27 -1.91 8.03
CA ILE A 121 -7.70 -2.09 8.27
C ILE A 121 -7.93 -2.63 9.66
N GLY A 122 -8.64 -1.88 10.51
CA GLY A 122 -9.14 -2.33 11.81
C GLY A 122 -10.56 -2.91 11.73
N LYS A 123 -11.41 -2.36 10.84
CA LYS A 123 -12.80 -2.79 10.68
C LYS A 123 -13.27 -2.70 9.24
N VAL A 124 -14.13 -3.63 8.83
CA VAL A 124 -14.76 -3.65 7.50
C VAL A 124 -16.28 -3.61 7.69
N GLU A 125 -16.95 -2.71 6.99
CA GLU A 125 -18.39 -2.49 7.07
C GLU A 125 -19.01 -2.51 5.67
N PRO A 126 -19.53 -3.64 5.19
CA PRO A 126 -20.32 -3.70 3.96
C PRO A 126 -21.58 -2.86 4.06
N ARG A 127 -22.00 -2.24 2.96
CA ARG A 127 -23.20 -1.38 2.86
C ARG A 127 -24.20 -1.95 1.86
N GLU A 128 -25.45 -1.52 1.97
CA GLU A 128 -26.55 -1.97 1.11
C GLU A 128 -26.38 -1.57 -0.36
N ASP A 129 -25.66 -0.47 -0.61
CA ASP A 129 -25.36 0.04 -1.95
C ASP A 129 -24.20 -0.71 -2.65
N GLY A 130 -23.69 -1.77 -2.02
CA GLY A 130 -22.56 -2.56 -2.52
C GLY A 130 -21.20 -1.94 -2.24
N SER A 131 -21.13 -0.73 -1.70
CA SER A 131 -19.86 -0.16 -1.22
C SER A 131 -19.42 -0.82 0.08
N VAL A 132 -18.13 -0.70 0.38
CA VAL A 132 -17.56 -1.16 1.64
C VAL A 132 -16.87 0.01 2.32
N ARG A 133 -17.16 0.23 3.58
CA ARG A 133 -16.47 1.21 4.40
C ARG A 133 -15.45 0.51 5.27
N VAL A 134 -14.21 0.96 5.24
CA VAL A 134 -13.13 0.47 6.07
C VAL A 134 -12.71 1.52 7.10
N LEU A 135 -12.44 1.10 8.32
CA LEU A 135 -11.91 1.94 9.41
C LEU A 135 -10.47 1.52 9.68
N ASN A 136 -9.56 2.46 9.82
CA ASN A 136 -8.17 2.15 10.16
C ASN A 136 -8.02 1.66 11.62
N VAL A 137 -6.90 1.00 11.93
CA VAL A 137 -6.62 0.44 13.27
C VAL A 137 -6.64 1.47 14.39
N ASN A 138 -6.30 2.72 14.10
CA ASN A 138 -6.36 3.81 15.08
C ASN A 138 -7.76 4.43 15.26
N GLU A 139 -8.75 3.94 14.52
CA GLU A 139 -10.13 4.46 14.51
C GLU A 139 -10.24 5.97 14.20
N THR A 140 -9.29 6.50 13.42
CA THR A 140 -9.20 7.93 13.08
C THR A 140 -9.74 8.27 11.72
N GLN A 141 -9.87 7.29 10.82
CA GLN A 141 -10.32 7.51 9.45
C GLN A 141 -11.17 6.36 8.92
N TYR A 142 -12.31 6.72 8.33
CA TYR A 142 -13.08 5.87 7.44
C TYR A 142 -12.75 6.17 5.99
N VAL A 143 -12.61 5.12 5.18
CA VAL A 143 -12.56 5.24 3.72
C VAL A 143 -13.64 4.35 3.11
N THR A 144 -14.43 4.93 2.20
CA THR A 144 -15.44 4.20 1.42
C THR A 144 -14.79 3.71 0.13
N LEU A 145 -14.93 2.42 -0.12
CA LEU A 145 -14.50 1.73 -1.33
C LEU A 145 -15.75 1.46 -2.18
N LEU A 146 -15.85 2.10 -3.33
CA LEU A 146 -16.92 1.87 -4.29
C LEU A 146 -16.62 0.61 -5.10
N PRO A 147 -17.64 -0.15 -5.56
CA PRO A 147 -17.43 -1.37 -6.36
C PRO A 147 -16.62 -1.14 -7.63
N GLU A 148 -16.74 0.02 -8.26
CA GLU A 148 -15.98 0.41 -9.45
C GLU A 148 -14.50 0.74 -9.15
N VAL A 149 -14.16 1.08 -7.90
CA VAL A 149 -12.80 1.39 -7.44
C VAL A 149 -12.09 0.13 -6.96
N TYR A 150 -12.78 -0.68 -6.17
CA TYR A 150 -12.25 -1.92 -5.64
C TYR A 150 -13.35 -2.99 -5.53
N PRO A 151 -13.57 -3.79 -6.59
CA PRO A 151 -14.67 -4.78 -6.66
C PRO A 151 -14.61 -5.85 -5.57
N GLU A 152 -13.40 -6.18 -5.09
CA GLU A 152 -13.14 -7.21 -4.07
C GLU A 152 -13.27 -6.67 -2.63
N ALA A 153 -13.82 -5.46 -2.45
CA ALA A 153 -13.90 -4.81 -1.14
C ALA A 153 -14.63 -5.66 -0.08
N ALA A 154 -15.59 -6.49 -0.51
CA ALA A 154 -16.33 -7.39 0.39
C ALA A 154 -15.47 -8.54 0.96
N GLU A 155 -14.34 -8.86 0.33
CA GLU A 155 -13.42 -9.90 0.76
C GLU A 155 -12.38 -9.41 1.79
N LEU A 156 -12.30 -8.08 1.98
CA LEU A 156 -11.39 -7.46 2.93
C LEU A 156 -11.71 -7.86 4.37
N LYS A 157 -10.69 -7.92 5.19
CA LYS A 157 -10.78 -8.28 6.61
C LYS A 157 -9.87 -7.40 7.47
N PRO A 158 -10.14 -7.30 8.77
CA PRO A 158 -9.23 -6.67 9.71
C PRO A 158 -7.81 -7.25 9.61
N GLY A 159 -6.82 -6.38 9.61
CA GLY A 159 -5.41 -6.74 9.42
C GLY A 159 -4.91 -6.64 7.97
N ASP A 160 -5.80 -6.55 6.97
CA ASP A 160 -5.38 -6.26 5.60
C ASP A 160 -4.79 -4.86 5.51
N LYS A 161 -3.83 -4.68 4.63
CA LYS A 161 -3.14 -3.41 4.41
C LYS A 161 -3.41 -2.92 3.01
N MET A 162 -3.72 -1.64 2.89
CA MET A 162 -4.03 -1.02 1.60
C MET A 162 -3.22 0.25 1.39
N LEU A 163 -3.00 0.60 0.14
CA LEU A 163 -2.67 1.96 -0.26
C LEU A 163 -3.92 2.55 -0.92
N LEU A 164 -4.39 3.67 -0.38
CA LEU A 164 -5.62 4.32 -0.81
C LEU A 164 -5.32 5.75 -1.28
N TRP A 165 -6.02 6.19 -2.33
CA TRP A 165 -6.00 7.58 -2.79
C TRP A 165 -7.40 8.18 -2.70
N TYR A 166 -7.49 9.44 -2.31
CA TYR A 166 -8.74 10.20 -2.24
C TYR A 166 -8.47 11.69 -2.47
N GLU A 167 -9.47 12.41 -2.95
CA GLU A 167 -9.35 13.85 -3.22
C GLU A 167 -9.61 14.69 -1.96
N ILE A 168 -10.62 14.33 -1.19
CA ILE A 168 -11.12 15.10 -0.05
C ILE A 168 -11.40 14.17 1.11
N SER A 169 -11.11 14.63 2.32
CA SER A 169 -11.58 14.03 3.57
C SER A 169 -12.29 15.07 4.45
N THR A 170 -13.22 14.61 5.27
CA THR A 170 -13.88 15.47 6.27
C THR A 170 -12.94 15.83 7.41
N LEU A 171 -13.24 16.91 8.12
CA LEU A 171 -12.52 17.30 9.33
C LEU A 171 -13.07 16.67 10.63
N SER A 172 -14.01 15.74 10.50
CA SER A 172 -14.55 14.97 11.63
C SER A 172 -13.51 13.99 12.21
N LEU A 173 -13.79 13.46 13.40
CA LEU A 173 -13.02 12.36 13.97
C LEU A 173 -14.02 11.22 14.31
N PRO A 174 -13.95 10.07 13.65
CA PRO A 174 -13.09 9.72 12.50
C PRO A 174 -13.37 10.59 11.27
N SER A 175 -12.29 10.92 10.52
CA SER A 175 -12.45 11.57 9.23
C SER A 175 -13.07 10.60 8.21
N GLN A 176 -13.68 11.12 7.16
CA GLN A 176 -14.32 10.30 6.14
C GLN A 176 -13.82 10.71 4.75
N ALA A 177 -13.48 9.73 3.95
CA ALA A 177 -13.06 9.90 2.56
C ALA A 177 -13.73 8.84 1.68
N THR A 178 -13.76 9.09 0.37
CA THR A 178 -14.09 8.08 -0.64
C THR A 178 -12.85 7.85 -1.48
N ALA A 179 -12.43 6.59 -1.61
CA ALA A 179 -11.27 6.25 -2.41
C ALA A 179 -11.55 6.49 -3.89
N THR A 180 -10.56 7.09 -4.58
CA THR A 180 -10.53 7.19 -6.03
C THR A 180 -9.68 6.09 -6.67
N LYS A 181 -8.76 5.52 -5.87
CA LYS A 181 -7.94 4.37 -6.21
C LYS A 181 -7.63 3.59 -4.93
N ALA A 182 -7.57 2.26 -5.04
CA ALA A 182 -7.28 1.38 -3.90
C ALA A 182 -6.42 0.20 -4.34
N VAL A 183 -5.49 -0.20 -3.50
CA VAL A 183 -4.56 -1.32 -3.72
C VAL A 183 -4.43 -2.12 -2.44
N LEU A 184 -4.71 -3.40 -2.50
CA LEU A 184 -4.40 -4.32 -1.40
C LEU A 184 -2.89 -4.63 -1.42
N LEU A 185 -2.21 -4.34 -0.33
CA LEU A 185 -0.79 -4.63 -0.17
C LEU A 185 -0.62 -6.09 0.30
N GLN A 186 0.03 -6.89 -0.51
CA GLN A 186 0.24 -8.30 -0.22
C GLN A 186 1.72 -8.58 0.04
N GLN A 187 1.99 -9.39 1.06
CA GLN A 187 3.33 -9.89 1.33
C GLN A 187 3.44 -11.35 0.87
N GLY A 188 4.58 -11.71 0.30
CA GLY A 188 4.88 -13.12 0.00
C GLY A 188 4.47 -13.65 -1.36
N LEU A 189 3.98 -12.80 -2.27
CA LEU A 189 3.91 -13.15 -3.69
C LEU A 189 5.29 -12.99 -4.34
N ALA A 190 5.53 -13.73 -5.42
CA ALA A 190 6.77 -13.64 -6.17
C ALA A 190 7.16 -12.18 -6.46
N ASP A 191 8.37 -11.80 -6.09
CA ASP A 191 8.89 -10.47 -6.31
C ASP A 191 9.23 -10.28 -7.79
N ILE A 192 8.59 -9.31 -8.43
CA ILE A 192 8.96 -8.85 -9.77
C ILE A 192 9.77 -7.57 -9.62
N ASN A 193 11.05 -7.63 -9.94
CA ASN A 193 11.94 -6.48 -9.92
C ASN A 193 12.17 -5.99 -11.35
N ILE A 194 11.86 -4.72 -11.60
CA ILE A 194 12.03 -4.09 -12.91
C ILE A 194 13.07 -2.99 -12.76
N SER A 195 14.23 -3.17 -13.38
CA SER A 195 15.26 -2.13 -13.48
C SER A 195 15.11 -1.39 -14.81
N THR A 196 14.67 -0.14 -14.78
CA THR A 196 14.57 0.68 -15.99
C THR A 196 15.92 1.14 -16.49
N THR A 197 16.93 1.22 -15.61
CA THR A 197 18.32 1.57 -15.97
C THR A 197 19.00 0.43 -16.73
N ALA A 198 18.86 -0.79 -16.23
CA ALA A 198 19.46 -1.97 -16.86
C ALA A 198 18.59 -2.54 -17.98
N GLY A 199 17.30 -2.11 -18.09
CA GLY A 199 16.35 -2.68 -19.03
C GLY A 199 15.99 -4.13 -18.71
N VAL A 200 16.05 -4.52 -17.44
CA VAL A 200 15.94 -5.91 -16.98
C VAL A 200 14.71 -6.11 -16.12
N ILE A 201 14.06 -7.27 -16.31
CA ILE A 201 13.02 -7.79 -15.41
C ILE A 201 13.60 -9.00 -14.69
N ALA A 202 13.57 -8.98 -13.37
CA ALA A 202 13.95 -10.12 -12.54
C ALA A 202 12.75 -10.66 -11.77
N LEU A 203 12.53 -11.96 -11.80
CA LEU A 203 11.51 -12.66 -11.05
C LEU A 203 12.18 -13.49 -9.97
N ASN A 204 11.83 -13.23 -8.70
CA ASN A 204 12.46 -13.92 -7.56
C ASN A 204 14.00 -13.88 -7.62
N GLY A 205 14.57 -12.75 -8.05
CA GLY A 205 16.01 -12.55 -8.20
C GLY A 205 16.64 -13.17 -9.46
N LYS A 206 15.87 -13.86 -10.32
CA LYS A 206 16.35 -14.41 -11.58
C LYS A 206 15.96 -13.50 -12.76
N GLU A 207 16.93 -12.99 -13.46
CA GLU A 207 16.73 -12.13 -14.62
C GLU A 207 16.08 -12.89 -15.79
N LEU A 208 15.14 -12.24 -16.45
CA LEU A 208 14.57 -12.69 -17.71
C LEU A 208 15.45 -12.23 -18.87
N ALA A 209 15.88 -13.17 -19.70
CA ALA A 209 16.63 -12.85 -20.90
C ALA A 209 15.72 -12.26 -21.98
N ASP A 210 16.28 -11.37 -22.80
CA ASP A 210 15.66 -10.82 -24.02
C ASP A 210 14.30 -10.12 -23.83
N VAL A 211 14.10 -9.46 -22.68
CA VAL A 211 12.85 -8.77 -22.37
C VAL A 211 13.02 -7.27 -22.59
N LYS A 212 12.20 -6.70 -23.46
CA LYS A 212 12.18 -5.25 -23.73
C LYS A 212 11.17 -4.58 -22.80
N ILE A 213 11.62 -3.64 -21.99
CA ILE A 213 10.78 -2.73 -21.20
C ILE A 213 10.56 -1.46 -22.02
N VAL A 214 9.32 -0.97 -22.07
CA VAL A 214 8.99 0.27 -22.76
C VAL A 214 8.44 1.27 -21.73
N ASN A 215 9.04 2.45 -21.66
CA ASN A 215 8.48 3.58 -20.91
C ASN A 215 7.72 4.49 -21.88
N LYS A 216 6.42 4.63 -21.69
CA LYS A 216 5.55 5.48 -22.50
C LYS A 216 4.67 6.32 -21.58
N ASN A 217 4.78 7.64 -21.71
CA ASN A 217 3.98 8.58 -20.90
C ASN A 217 4.08 8.32 -19.39
N ASN A 218 5.29 8.13 -18.87
CA ASN A 218 5.56 7.77 -17.46
C ASN A 218 4.96 6.43 -17.00
N THR A 219 4.56 5.58 -17.93
CA THR A 219 4.05 4.23 -17.63
C THR A 219 4.99 3.20 -18.20
N LEU A 220 5.36 2.24 -17.37
CA LEU A 220 6.18 1.11 -17.78
C LEU A 220 5.31 0.02 -18.38
N TYR A 221 5.73 -0.46 -19.53
CA TYR A 221 5.13 -1.59 -20.21
C TYR A 221 6.11 -2.75 -20.29
N VAL A 222 5.61 -3.94 -20.05
CA VAL A 222 6.37 -5.20 -20.08
C VAL A 222 5.68 -6.22 -21.00
N PRO A 223 6.46 -7.12 -21.62
CA PRO A 223 5.89 -8.14 -22.49
C PRO A 223 5.12 -9.19 -21.67
N LEU A 224 3.80 -9.23 -21.86
CA LEU A 224 2.90 -10.07 -21.08
C LEU A 224 3.31 -11.53 -21.09
N ARG A 225 3.53 -12.08 -22.28
CA ARG A 225 3.83 -13.52 -22.43
C ARG A 225 5.11 -13.91 -21.70
N ALA A 226 6.20 -13.18 -21.94
CA ALA A 226 7.49 -13.50 -21.33
C ALA A 226 7.44 -13.47 -19.79
N VAL A 227 6.77 -12.46 -19.22
CA VAL A 227 6.62 -12.34 -17.77
C VAL A 227 5.69 -13.41 -17.22
N ALA A 228 4.52 -13.61 -17.85
CA ALA A 228 3.53 -14.58 -17.37
C ALA A 228 4.03 -16.02 -17.44
N GLU A 229 4.65 -16.43 -18.54
CA GLU A 229 5.21 -17.79 -18.69
C GLU A 229 6.36 -18.04 -17.71
N ALA A 230 7.20 -17.02 -17.44
CA ALA A 230 8.25 -17.13 -16.43
C ALA A 230 7.71 -17.22 -14.99
N LEU A 231 6.49 -16.73 -14.75
CA LEU A 231 5.74 -16.90 -13.51
C LEU A 231 4.96 -18.21 -13.43
N GLY A 232 5.05 -19.05 -14.46
CA GLY A 232 4.38 -20.36 -14.54
C GLY A 232 2.98 -20.35 -15.14
N TYR A 233 2.54 -19.22 -15.71
CA TYR A 233 1.24 -19.14 -16.36
C TYR A 233 1.28 -19.65 -17.81
N THR A 234 0.14 -20.13 -18.27
CA THR A 234 -0.12 -20.35 -19.69
C THR A 234 -0.73 -19.09 -20.29
N VAL A 235 -0.27 -18.67 -21.47
CA VAL A 235 -0.78 -17.49 -22.17
C VAL A 235 -1.39 -17.92 -23.51
N THR A 236 -2.67 -17.64 -23.68
CA THR A 236 -3.38 -17.84 -24.96
C THR A 236 -3.73 -16.50 -25.58
N TRP A 237 -3.76 -16.43 -26.90
CA TRP A 237 -4.07 -15.24 -27.66
C TRP A 237 -5.25 -15.50 -28.60
N ASN A 238 -6.25 -14.63 -28.55
CA ASN A 238 -7.35 -14.61 -29.52
C ASN A 238 -7.13 -13.45 -30.48
N GLN A 239 -6.87 -13.78 -31.75
CA GLN A 239 -6.56 -12.81 -32.79
C GLN A 239 -7.77 -11.93 -33.16
N ASP A 240 -8.97 -12.51 -33.20
CA ASP A 240 -10.18 -11.79 -33.62
C ASP A 240 -10.61 -10.80 -32.54
N ALA A 241 -10.55 -11.20 -31.28
CA ALA A 241 -10.88 -10.37 -30.14
C ALA A 241 -9.71 -9.47 -29.68
N GLN A 242 -8.50 -9.64 -30.21
CA GLN A 242 -7.28 -8.96 -29.78
C GLN A 242 -7.09 -9.09 -28.25
N THR A 243 -7.32 -10.29 -27.72
CA THR A 243 -7.39 -10.55 -26.28
C THR A 243 -6.37 -11.62 -25.89
N ALA A 244 -5.61 -11.35 -24.84
CA ALA A 244 -4.77 -12.33 -24.17
C ALA A 244 -5.48 -12.86 -22.92
N VAL A 245 -5.44 -14.18 -22.73
CA VAL A 245 -5.86 -14.84 -21.50
C VAL A 245 -4.64 -15.51 -20.88
N VAL A 246 -4.40 -15.19 -19.62
CA VAL A 246 -3.31 -15.69 -18.79
C VAL A 246 -3.93 -16.53 -17.68
N TYR A 247 -3.50 -17.79 -17.51
CA TYR A 247 -4.08 -18.65 -16.48
C TYR A 247 -3.08 -19.64 -15.89
N ASP A 248 -3.30 -19.93 -14.59
CA ASP A 248 -2.61 -20.98 -13.84
C ASP A 248 -3.64 -21.59 -12.86
N GLY A 249 -4.20 -22.74 -13.24
CA GLY A 249 -5.29 -23.37 -12.50
C GLY A 249 -6.51 -22.44 -12.36
N PRO A 250 -6.94 -22.12 -11.13
CA PRO A 250 -8.09 -21.24 -10.90
C PRO A 250 -7.78 -19.75 -11.10
N ARG A 251 -6.50 -19.38 -11.13
CA ARG A 251 -6.07 -17.98 -11.33
C ARG A 251 -6.11 -17.63 -12.80
N SER A 252 -6.79 -16.57 -13.15
CA SER A 252 -6.83 -16.10 -14.55
C SER A 252 -6.85 -14.57 -14.61
N ALA A 253 -6.16 -14.04 -15.60
CA ALA A 253 -6.18 -12.65 -15.99
C ALA A 253 -6.48 -12.52 -17.48
N VAL A 254 -7.23 -11.49 -17.84
CA VAL A 254 -7.62 -11.23 -19.24
C VAL A 254 -7.32 -9.78 -19.57
N CYS A 255 -6.70 -9.54 -20.70
CA CYS A 255 -6.52 -8.18 -21.20
C CYS A 255 -6.81 -8.12 -22.72
N THR A 256 -7.45 -7.04 -23.14
CA THR A 256 -7.77 -6.76 -24.53
C THR A 256 -7.00 -5.54 -25.00
N ILE A 257 -6.38 -5.58 -26.15
CA ILE A 257 -5.62 -4.46 -26.71
C ILE A 257 -6.51 -3.23 -26.80
N ASN A 258 -5.97 -2.09 -26.40
CA ASN A 258 -6.64 -0.78 -26.34
C ASN A 258 -7.84 -0.70 -25.37
N SER A 259 -8.11 -1.70 -24.55
CA SER A 259 -9.11 -1.65 -23.49
C SER A 259 -8.46 -1.43 -22.13
N ASN A 260 -9.00 -0.56 -21.30
CA ASN A 260 -8.57 -0.39 -19.91
C ASN A 260 -9.38 -1.25 -18.93
N GLU A 261 -10.26 -2.11 -19.43
CA GLU A 261 -10.94 -3.13 -18.64
C GLU A 261 -10.16 -4.45 -18.71
N TYR A 262 -9.83 -4.96 -17.54
CA TYR A 262 -9.10 -6.21 -17.36
C TYR A 262 -9.98 -7.22 -16.65
N GLY A 263 -9.84 -8.50 -17.00
CA GLY A 263 -10.45 -9.58 -16.25
C GLY A 263 -9.51 -10.11 -15.18
N LYS A 264 -10.00 -10.28 -13.95
CA LYS A 264 -9.32 -11.03 -12.88
C LYS A 264 -10.29 -12.11 -12.43
N GLN A 265 -10.00 -13.37 -12.78
CA GLN A 265 -10.95 -14.46 -12.56
C GLN A 265 -12.33 -14.16 -13.18
N ARG A 266 -13.38 -13.96 -12.33
CA ARG A 266 -14.74 -13.62 -12.77
C ARG A 266 -15.07 -12.14 -12.69
N MET A 267 -14.11 -11.29 -12.30
CA MET A 267 -14.30 -9.86 -12.08
C MET A 267 -13.70 -9.04 -13.20
N ARG A 268 -14.22 -7.82 -13.36
CA ARG A 268 -13.66 -6.79 -14.23
C ARG A 268 -13.01 -5.71 -13.38
N ILE A 269 -11.78 -5.37 -13.72
CA ILE A 269 -10.99 -4.33 -13.07
C ILE A 269 -10.68 -3.27 -14.11
N LYS A 270 -10.90 -2.02 -13.80
CA LYS A 270 -10.54 -0.91 -14.67
C LYS A 270 -9.23 -0.30 -14.19
N LEU A 271 -8.19 -0.34 -15.04
CA LEU A 271 -6.92 0.32 -14.79
C LEU A 271 -6.82 1.64 -15.55
N GLN A 272 -5.84 2.46 -15.20
CA GLN A 272 -5.60 3.73 -15.88
C GLN A 272 -5.09 3.52 -17.30
N TYR A 273 -4.22 2.55 -17.51
CA TYR A 273 -3.52 2.31 -18.77
C TYR A 273 -4.02 1.04 -19.46
N LYS A 274 -3.85 1.00 -20.77
CA LYS A 274 -4.35 -0.06 -21.64
C LYS A 274 -3.22 -0.94 -22.14
N PRO A 275 -3.45 -2.24 -22.40
CA PRO A 275 -2.51 -3.08 -23.13
C PRO A 275 -2.35 -2.56 -24.56
N GLU A 276 -1.14 -2.66 -25.09
CA GLU A 276 -0.81 -2.23 -26.44
C GLU A 276 -0.05 -3.34 -27.18
N LEU A 277 -0.19 -3.36 -28.49
CA LEU A 277 0.65 -4.19 -29.34
C LEU A 277 1.83 -3.33 -29.81
N ILE A 278 3.04 -3.63 -29.34
CA ILE A 278 4.28 -2.91 -29.69
C ILE A 278 5.22 -3.90 -30.37
N ASP A 279 5.62 -3.60 -31.60
CA ASP A 279 6.48 -4.50 -32.42
C ASP A 279 5.95 -5.92 -32.52
N GLY A 280 4.62 -6.11 -32.55
CA GLY A 280 3.97 -7.43 -32.60
C GLY A 280 3.90 -8.16 -31.23
N VAL A 281 4.36 -7.52 -30.16
CA VAL A 281 4.34 -8.09 -28.81
C VAL A 281 3.21 -7.44 -28.00
N THR A 282 2.43 -8.26 -27.30
CA THR A 282 1.45 -7.75 -26.31
C THR A 282 2.18 -7.20 -25.13
N MET A 283 2.17 -5.88 -25.01
CA MET A 283 2.77 -5.13 -23.92
C MET A 283 1.67 -4.69 -22.95
N VAL A 284 1.87 -4.96 -21.67
CA VAL A 284 0.93 -4.59 -20.62
C VAL A 284 1.56 -3.58 -19.67
N PRO A 285 0.77 -2.63 -19.15
CA PRO A 285 1.27 -1.76 -18.10
C PRO A 285 1.62 -2.61 -16.87
N VAL A 286 2.67 -2.23 -16.18
CA VAL A 286 3.14 -2.92 -14.96
C VAL A 286 2.03 -3.05 -13.92
N GLU A 287 1.09 -2.11 -13.87
CA GLU A 287 -0.13 -2.18 -13.04
C GLU A 287 -0.92 -3.49 -13.22
N MET A 288 -0.92 -4.10 -14.41
CA MET A 288 -1.60 -5.38 -14.61
C MET A 288 -0.97 -6.51 -13.78
N LEU A 289 0.34 -6.52 -13.64
CA LEU A 289 1.03 -7.54 -12.86
C LEU A 289 0.68 -7.43 -11.37
N ASP A 290 0.56 -6.21 -10.87
CA ASP A 290 0.23 -5.93 -9.49
C ASP A 290 -1.27 -6.11 -9.23
N TYR A 291 -2.13 -5.27 -9.81
CA TYR A 291 -3.55 -5.22 -9.47
C TYR A 291 -4.38 -6.40 -10.00
N VAL A 292 -4.05 -6.89 -11.20
CA VAL A 292 -4.82 -7.97 -11.83
C VAL A 292 -4.24 -9.34 -11.49
N MET A 293 -2.91 -9.49 -11.60
CA MET A 293 -2.27 -10.78 -11.35
C MET A 293 -1.86 -10.96 -9.87
N GLY A 294 -1.78 -9.87 -9.08
CA GLY A 294 -1.55 -9.89 -7.64
C GLY A 294 -0.08 -10.09 -7.24
N TYR A 295 0.87 -9.64 -8.05
CA TYR A 295 2.29 -9.74 -7.75
C TYR A 295 2.84 -8.46 -7.11
N SER A 296 3.83 -8.60 -6.24
CA SER A 296 4.61 -7.47 -5.73
C SER A 296 5.61 -7.02 -6.80
N VAL A 297 5.38 -5.85 -7.39
CA VAL A 297 6.24 -5.30 -8.43
C VAL A 297 7.09 -4.17 -7.87
N LYS A 298 8.41 -4.36 -7.88
CA LYS A 298 9.40 -3.34 -7.48
C LYS A 298 10.02 -2.74 -8.73
N VAL A 299 9.93 -1.43 -8.86
CA VAL A 299 10.51 -0.70 -9.99
C VAL A 299 11.68 0.15 -9.48
N SER A 300 12.89 -0.14 -9.95
CA SER A 300 14.06 0.71 -9.75
C SER A 300 14.24 1.62 -10.96
N ALA A 301 14.19 2.94 -10.73
CA ALA A 301 14.40 3.95 -11.76
C ALA A 301 15.88 4.30 -11.89
N ALA A 302 16.31 4.64 -13.12
CA ALA A 302 17.57 5.33 -13.30
C ALA A 302 17.55 6.67 -12.54
N HIS A 303 18.61 6.96 -11.83
CA HIS A 303 18.84 8.30 -11.34
C HIS A 303 19.08 9.21 -12.56
N ILE A 304 18.15 10.13 -12.85
CA ILE A 304 18.40 11.29 -13.71
C ILE A 304 18.87 12.41 -12.80
#